data_dbfeca0cc1b6e1dd684224a49aa9d625
#
_entry.id   dbfeca0cc1b6e1dd684224a49aa9d625
#
_cell.length_a   1.000
_cell.length_b   1.000
_cell.length_c   1.000
_cell.angle_alpha   90.00
_cell.angle_beta   90.00
_cell.angle_gamma   90.00
#
_symmetry.space_group_name_H-M   'P 1'
#
loop_
_entity.id
_entity.type
_entity.pdbx_description
1 polymer ?
#
loop_
_entity_poly.entity_id
_entity_poly.type
_entity_poly.pdbx_seq_one_letter_code
_entity_poly.pdbx_strand_id
1 'polypeptide(L)'
;MKRIFLACICYLLILPTGLWAKRIIKVACVGNSITYGAGISNREKNSYPAQLQYYLGDDYEVRNFGSNGATAQSDGDYPYVRTGVYGESKNFLPDIVLIKLGTNDTKPQNWKDEKHFMEEYQTLIDTYRSLDSHPQVILLTPVRCFLTEKNTISPRIIEEKVRLVVEQLAYDNGLGIINLHNLFGNQWDQVIMPDRLHPSSIGAGAMARKIGDYLLNAVQSKPAAIVPENATSFNFHGYQGYDFQLDGVPYKVVRPAKEAQGRPWIWRARFWGHEPQTDIDLLEQGFHVVYCDVADLYGCLLYTSPSPRD
;
A
#
# COMPACT_ATOMS: atom_id res chain seq x y z
N MET A 1 -46.61 -3.23 -70.47
CA MET A 1 -46.30 -2.44 -69.28
C MET A 1 -46.01 -3.38 -68.14
N LYS A 2 -44.73 -3.59 -67.83
CA LYS A 2 -44.27 -4.46 -66.70
C LYS A 2 -43.97 -3.52 -65.52
N ARG A 3 -44.70 -3.69 -64.43
CA ARG A 3 -44.44 -2.99 -63.16
C ARG A 3 -43.41 -3.75 -62.37
N ILE A 4 -42.27 -3.13 -62.11
CA ILE A 4 -41.18 -3.63 -61.26
C ILE A 4 -41.50 -3.18 -59.84
N PHE A 5 -41.74 -4.13 -58.91
CA PHE A 5 -41.84 -3.89 -57.48
C PHE A 5 -40.42 -3.87 -56.89
N LEU A 6 -39.99 -2.71 -56.43
CA LEU A 6 -38.72 -2.55 -55.68
C LEU A 6 -39.01 -2.84 -54.22
N ALA A 7 -38.54 -3.97 -53.69
CA ALA A 7 -38.60 -4.30 -52.28
C ALA A 7 -37.39 -3.69 -51.58
N CYS A 8 -37.61 -2.63 -50.80
CA CYS A 8 -36.57 -2.12 -49.87
C CYS A 8 -36.44 -3.06 -48.66
N ILE A 9 -35.36 -3.82 -48.60
CA ILE A 9 -34.97 -4.60 -47.42
C ILE A 9 -34.22 -3.62 -46.50
N CYS A 10 -34.87 -3.13 -45.44
CA CYS A 10 -34.21 -2.45 -44.33
C CYS A 10 -33.45 -3.49 -43.47
N TYR A 11 -32.16 -3.60 -43.64
CA TYR A 11 -31.31 -4.29 -42.68
C TYR A 11 -31.16 -3.43 -41.43
N LEU A 12 -31.92 -3.76 -40.38
CA LEU A 12 -31.68 -3.25 -39.04
C LEU A 12 -30.36 -3.90 -38.55
N LEU A 13 -29.27 -3.14 -38.60
CA LEU A 13 -28.04 -3.47 -37.88
C LEU A 13 -28.32 -3.34 -36.38
N ILE A 14 -28.70 -4.45 -35.75
CA ILE A 14 -28.70 -4.59 -34.30
C ILE A 14 -27.22 -4.69 -33.92
N LEU A 15 -26.60 -3.54 -33.60
CA LEU A 15 -25.31 -3.51 -32.91
C LEU A 15 -25.55 -4.15 -31.54
N PRO A 16 -24.84 -5.21 -31.17
CA PRO A 16 -24.90 -5.70 -29.79
C PRO A 16 -24.35 -4.58 -28.90
N THR A 17 -25.21 -3.90 -28.18
CA THR A 17 -24.81 -3.11 -27.02
C THR A 17 -24.30 -4.12 -26.00
N GLY A 18 -23.03 -4.47 -26.10
CA GLY A 18 -22.36 -5.28 -25.09
C GLY A 18 -22.44 -4.50 -23.78
N LEU A 19 -23.38 -4.87 -22.94
CA LEU A 19 -23.31 -4.56 -21.51
C LEU A 19 -22.04 -5.22 -20.99
N TRP A 20 -20.92 -4.49 -21.02
CA TRP A 20 -19.72 -4.87 -20.30
C TRP A 20 -20.10 -4.85 -18.83
N ALA A 21 -20.38 -6.03 -18.27
CA ALA A 21 -20.55 -6.16 -16.83
C ALA A 21 -19.28 -5.58 -16.19
N LYS A 22 -19.43 -4.52 -15.40
CA LYS A 22 -18.31 -3.92 -14.69
C LYS A 22 -17.66 -4.99 -13.82
N ARG A 23 -16.37 -5.27 -14.04
CA ARG A 23 -15.64 -6.27 -13.28
C ARG A 23 -15.47 -5.76 -11.85
N ILE A 24 -15.93 -6.54 -10.87
CA ILE A 24 -15.71 -6.27 -9.45
C ILE A 24 -14.26 -6.64 -9.10
N ILE A 25 -13.55 -5.72 -8.44
CA ILE A 25 -12.18 -5.93 -7.98
C ILE A 25 -12.20 -6.65 -6.63
N LYS A 26 -11.60 -7.82 -6.57
CA LYS A 26 -11.55 -8.65 -5.35
C LYS A 26 -10.34 -8.30 -4.50
N VAL A 27 -10.58 -7.93 -3.25
CA VAL A 27 -9.54 -7.55 -2.28
C VAL A 27 -9.53 -8.55 -1.12
N ALA A 28 -8.42 -9.27 -0.96
CA ALA A 28 -8.20 -10.16 0.16
C ALA A 28 -7.42 -9.45 1.28
N CYS A 29 -8.04 -9.27 2.44
CA CYS A 29 -7.36 -8.74 3.64
C CYS A 29 -6.79 -9.90 4.45
N VAL A 30 -5.52 -10.21 4.25
CA VAL A 30 -4.75 -11.27 4.91
C VAL A 30 -4.08 -10.73 6.16
N GLY A 31 -4.22 -11.41 7.30
CA GLY A 31 -3.57 -10.93 8.52
C GLY A 31 -3.92 -11.67 9.80
N ASN A 32 -3.60 -11.03 10.91
CA ASN A 32 -3.79 -11.56 12.25
C ASN A 32 -5.09 -11.03 12.91
N SER A 33 -5.12 -10.99 14.25
CA SER A 33 -6.25 -10.50 15.05
C SER A 33 -6.69 -9.08 14.72
N ILE A 34 -5.78 -8.21 14.31
CA ILE A 34 -6.12 -6.84 13.91
C ILE A 34 -6.92 -6.84 12.60
N THR A 35 -6.56 -7.70 11.65
CA THR A 35 -7.34 -7.90 10.42
C THR A 35 -8.66 -8.58 10.72
N TYR A 36 -8.65 -9.62 11.57
CA TYR A 36 -9.86 -10.28 12.04
C TYR A 36 -10.85 -9.27 12.66
N GLY A 37 -10.36 -8.29 13.41
CA GLY A 37 -11.16 -7.33 14.19
C GLY A 37 -11.45 -7.84 15.60
N ALA A 38 -10.44 -8.46 16.24
CA ALA A 38 -10.57 -8.99 17.59
C ALA A 38 -10.96 -7.88 18.57
N GLY A 39 -11.95 -8.18 19.43
CA GLY A 39 -12.48 -7.25 20.44
C GLY A 39 -13.42 -6.16 19.89
N ILE A 40 -13.55 -6.01 18.58
CA ILE A 40 -14.47 -5.03 17.99
C ILE A 40 -15.92 -5.55 18.03
N SER A 41 -16.80 -4.77 18.65
CA SER A 41 -18.23 -5.07 18.63
C SER A 41 -18.81 -4.96 17.22
N ASN A 42 -19.67 -5.89 16.83
CA ASN A 42 -20.25 -5.97 15.50
C ASN A 42 -19.16 -5.96 14.41
N ARG A 43 -18.22 -6.87 14.57
CA ARG A 43 -17.01 -7.03 13.75
C ARG A 43 -17.30 -7.07 12.25
N GLU A 44 -18.40 -7.67 11.85
CA GLU A 44 -18.87 -7.81 10.45
C GLU A 44 -19.13 -6.45 9.79
N LYS A 45 -19.28 -5.37 10.58
CA LYS A 45 -19.46 -4.00 10.09
C LYS A 45 -18.28 -3.09 10.47
N ASN A 46 -17.62 -3.39 11.60
CA ASN A 46 -16.70 -2.45 12.25
C ASN A 46 -15.22 -2.85 12.17
N SER A 47 -14.88 -4.06 11.70
CA SER A 47 -13.48 -4.39 11.38
C SER A 47 -12.98 -3.55 10.21
N TYR A 48 -11.65 -3.35 10.10
CA TYR A 48 -11.14 -2.52 9.00
C TYR A 48 -11.48 -3.09 7.61
N PRO A 49 -11.50 -4.40 7.35
CA PRO A 49 -11.92 -4.92 6.04
C PRO A 49 -13.38 -4.60 5.72
N ALA A 50 -14.27 -4.68 6.72
CA ALA A 50 -15.68 -4.34 6.53
C ALA A 50 -15.88 -2.84 6.26
N GLN A 51 -15.19 -1.98 7.00
CA GLN A 51 -15.21 -0.53 6.76
C GLN A 51 -14.54 -0.17 5.43
N LEU A 52 -13.50 -0.91 5.01
CA LEU A 52 -12.87 -0.76 3.70
C LEU A 52 -13.86 -1.10 2.57
N GLN A 53 -14.64 -2.18 2.71
CA GLN A 53 -15.72 -2.51 1.77
C GLN A 53 -16.70 -1.35 1.63
N TYR A 54 -17.13 -0.78 2.74
CA TYR A 54 -18.04 0.36 2.73
C TYR A 54 -17.43 1.60 2.05
N TYR A 55 -16.14 1.85 2.31
CA TYR A 55 -15.41 2.99 1.74
C TYR A 55 -15.19 2.87 0.24
N LEU A 56 -14.87 1.67 -0.25
CA LEU A 56 -14.59 1.41 -1.67
C LEU A 56 -15.87 1.25 -2.51
N GLY A 57 -17.02 0.92 -1.89
CA GLY A 57 -18.30 0.73 -2.58
C GLY A 57 -18.38 -0.55 -3.39
N ASP A 58 -19.38 -0.58 -4.30
CA ASP A 58 -19.80 -1.79 -5.04
C ASP A 58 -18.85 -2.20 -6.17
N ASP A 59 -17.86 -1.40 -6.49
CA ASP A 59 -16.82 -1.74 -7.47
C ASP A 59 -15.79 -2.72 -6.94
N TYR A 60 -15.82 -2.97 -5.64
CA TYR A 60 -14.89 -3.85 -4.91
C TYR A 60 -15.64 -4.91 -4.12
N GLU A 61 -15.03 -6.10 -4.01
CA GLU A 61 -15.42 -7.14 -3.09
C GLU A 61 -14.27 -7.35 -2.10
N VAL A 62 -14.41 -6.81 -0.87
CA VAL A 62 -13.39 -6.91 0.18
C VAL A 62 -13.74 -8.05 1.12
N ARG A 63 -12.84 -9.02 1.28
CA ARG A 63 -13.02 -10.12 2.24
C ARG A 63 -11.97 -10.13 3.32
N ASN A 64 -12.43 -10.46 4.53
CA ASN A 64 -11.62 -10.56 5.72
C ASN A 64 -11.08 -11.99 5.90
N PHE A 65 -9.79 -12.18 5.72
CA PHE A 65 -9.06 -13.42 5.97
C PHE A 65 -8.10 -13.28 7.15
N GLY A 66 -8.49 -12.53 8.16
CA GLY A 66 -7.75 -12.41 9.43
C GLY A 66 -7.90 -13.64 10.30
N SER A 67 -6.83 -14.04 10.98
CA SER A 67 -6.82 -15.14 11.95
C SER A 67 -6.16 -14.70 13.26
N ASN A 68 -6.86 -14.87 14.40
CA ASN A 68 -6.35 -14.46 15.70
C ASN A 68 -5.05 -15.17 16.04
N GLY A 69 -4.05 -14.42 16.50
CA GLY A 69 -2.77 -14.98 16.92
C GLY A 69 -1.80 -15.34 15.79
N ALA A 70 -2.24 -15.22 14.52
CA ALA A 70 -1.47 -15.70 13.38
C ALA A 70 -0.11 -14.99 13.22
N THR A 71 0.91 -15.82 12.92
CA THR A 71 2.28 -15.41 12.57
C THR A 71 2.49 -15.48 11.06
N ALA A 72 3.40 -14.66 10.53
CA ALA A 72 3.90 -14.81 9.16
C ALA A 72 4.81 -16.03 9.05
N GLN A 73 5.60 -16.28 10.10
CA GLN A 73 6.51 -17.42 10.19
C GLN A 73 5.75 -18.74 10.25
N SER A 74 6.14 -19.68 9.40
CA SER A 74 5.50 -21.00 9.26
C SER A 74 5.80 -21.95 10.45
N ASP A 75 6.80 -21.62 11.22
CA ASP A 75 7.24 -22.33 12.43
C ASP A 75 6.90 -21.59 13.74
N GLY A 76 6.12 -20.51 13.66
CA GLY A 76 5.58 -19.81 14.83
C GLY A 76 4.53 -20.64 15.59
N ASP A 77 4.07 -20.11 16.74
CA ASP A 77 3.08 -20.78 17.59
C ASP A 77 1.71 -20.94 16.93
N TYR A 78 1.35 -20.06 15.98
CA TYR A 78 0.12 -20.15 15.22
C TYR A 78 0.30 -19.66 13.75
N PRO A 79 0.94 -20.48 12.89
CA PRO A 79 1.27 -20.08 11.53
C PRO A 79 0.04 -19.75 10.70
N TYR A 80 0.04 -18.59 10.04
CA TYR A 80 -1.05 -18.20 9.14
C TYR A 80 -1.30 -19.23 8.03
N VAL A 81 -0.22 -19.79 7.49
CA VAL A 81 -0.26 -20.79 6.42
C VAL A 81 -0.95 -22.12 6.80
N ARG A 82 -1.15 -22.35 8.12
CA ARG A 82 -1.86 -23.54 8.64
C ARG A 82 -3.32 -23.24 9.01
N THR A 83 -3.80 -22.02 8.80
CA THR A 83 -5.18 -21.63 9.10
C THR A 83 -6.12 -21.97 7.93
N GLY A 84 -7.41 -22.21 8.22
CA GLY A 84 -8.42 -22.42 7.18
C GLY A 84 -8.58 -21.21 6.27
N VAL A 85 -8.53 -20.00 6.85
CA VAL A 85 -8.67 -18.74 6.10
C VAL A 85 -7.53 -18.51 5.11
N TYR A 86 -6.36 -19.11 5.30
CA TYR A 86 -5.29 -19.09 4.31
C TYR A 86 -5.71 -19.79 3.01
N GLY A 87 -6.29 -20.99 3.11
CA GLY A 87 -6.82 -21.70 1.96
C GLY A 87 -7.97 -20.93 1.28
N GLU A 88 -8.89 -20.41 2.09
CA GLU A 88 -10.01 -19.60 1.62
C GLU A 88 -9.55 -18.33 0.89
N SER A 89 -8.53 -17.64 1.39
CA SER A 89 -7.99 -16.42 0.77
C SER A 89 -7.41 -16.68 -0.62
N LYS A 90 -6.78 -17.85 -0.82
CA LYS A 90 -6.25 -18.25 -2.14
C LYS A 90 -7.37 -18.66 -3.09
N ASN A 91 -8.35 -19.44 -2.60
CA ASN A 91 -9.51 -19.89 -3.38
C ASN A 91 -10.43 -18.73 -3.78
N PHE A 92 -10.34 -17.60 -3.09
CA PHE A 92 -11.05 -16.38 -3.45
C PHE A 92 -10.58 -15.81 -4.79
N LEU A 93 -9.36 -16.17 -5.25
CA LEU A 93 -8.72 -15.63 -6.45
C LEU A 93 -8.78 -14.12 -6.48
N PRO A 94 -8.11 -13.45 -5.53
CA PRO A 94 -8.14 -11.99 -5.40
C PRO A 94 -7.42 -11.30 -6.55
N ASP A 95 -7.83 -10.07 -6.85
CA ASP A 95 -7.09 -9.13 -7.71
C ASP A 95 -6.03 -8.36 -6.90
N ILE A 96 -6.33 -8.13 -5.61
CA ILE A 96 -5.46 -7.42 -4.67
C ILE A 96 -5.35 -8.23 -3.38
N VAL A 97 -4.14 -8.41 -2.87
CA VAL A 97 -3.87 -9.02 -1.56
C VAL A 97 -3.19 -8.01 -0.66
N LEU A 98 -3.84 -7.69 0.45
CA LEU A 98 -3.29 -6.83 1.51
C LEU A 98 -2.74 -7.73 2.62
N ILE A 99 -1.41 -7.77 2.82
CA ILE A 99 -0.80 -8.62 3.85
C ILE A 99 -0.40 -7.78 5.06
N LYS A 100 -0.99 -8.09 6.22
CA LYS A 100 -0.73 -7.45 7.51
C LYS A 100 -0.44 -8.49 8.59
N LEU A 101 0.79 -8.99 8.62
CA LEU A 101 1.32 -9.93 9.61
C LEU A 101 2.57 -9.35 10.30
N GLY A 102 3.21 -10.12 11.16
CA GLY A 102 4.45 -9.75 11.85
C GLY A 102 4.27 -9.34 13.31
N THR A 103 3.04 -9.01 13.77
CA THR A 103 2.81 -8.62 15.17
C THR A 103 3.04 -9.78 16.14
N ASN A 104 2.47 -10.95 15.87
CA ASN A 104 2.59 -12.13 16.74
C ASN A 104 3.93 -12.82 16.61
N ASP A 105 4.63 -12.56 15.54
CA ASP A 105 5.99 -13.05 15.26
C ASP A 105 6.99 -12.52 16.29
N THR A 106 6.69 -11.40 16.94
CA THR A 106 7.56 -10.76 17.95
C THR A 106 7.45 -11.35 19.35
N LYS A 107 6.56 -12.34 19.55
CA LYS A 107 6.49 -13.07 20.82
C LYS A 107 7.80 -13.82 21.07
N PRO A 108 8.26 -13.96 22.33
CA PRO A 108 9.55 -14.60 22.64
C PRO A 108 9.73 -16.02 22.07
N GLN A 109 8.64 -16.80 21.97
CA GLN A 109 8.67 -18.14 21.41
C GLN A 109 8.74 -18.20 19.89
N ASN A 110 8.38 -17.10 19.20
CA ASN A 110 8.32 -17.02 17.76
C ASN A 110 9.51 -16.29 17.13
N TRP A 111 9.98 -15.22 17.81
CA TRP A 111 11.04 -14.39 17.28
C TRP A 111 12.41 -15.07 17.36
N LYS A 112 13.01 -15.32 16.20
CA LYS A 112 14.39 -15.78 16.09
C LYS A 112 15.31 -14.62 15.75
N ASP A 113 15.23 -14.14 14.52
CA ASP A 113 15.99 -13.00 14.02
C ASP A 113 15.30 -12.39 12.80
N GLU A 114 15.83 -11.27 12.31
CA GLU A 114 15.30 -10.54 11.16
C GLU A 114 15.39 -11.33 9.87
N LYS A 115 16.49 -12.07 9.67
CA LYS A 115 16.73 -12.83 8.44
C LYS A 115 15.70 -13.95 8.30
N HIS A 116 15.50 -14.72 9.37
CA HIS A 116 14.49 -15.78 9.38
C HIS A 116 13.08 -15.23 9.12
N PHE A 117 12.71 -14.14 9.80
CA PHE A 117 11.42 -13.50 9.57
C PHE A 117 11.26 -13.03 8.13
N MET A 118 12.31 -12.45 7.52
CA MET A 118 12.31 -11.98 6.14
C MET A 118 12.09 -13.15 5.15
N GLU A 119 12.82 -14.26 5.32
CA GLU A 119 12.73 -15.45 4.46
C GLU A 119 11.32 -16.08 4.50
N GLU A 120 10.76 -16.21 5.69
CA GLU A 120 9.40 -16.74 5.90
C GLU A 120 8.33 -15.83 5.30
N TYR A 121 8.46 -14.53 5.50
CA TYR A 121 7.52 -13.56 4.93
C TYR A 121 7.63 -13.50 3.40
N GLN A 122 8.83 -13.61 2.84
CA GLN A 122 9.04 -13.70 1.39
C GLN A 122 8.32 -14.91 0.81
N THR A 123 8.41 -16.08 1.46
CA THR A 123 7.69 -17.29 1.04
C THR A 123 6.17 -17.07 0.97
N LEU A 124 5.62 -16.33 1.91
CA LEU A 124 4.20 -15.98 1.90
C LEU A 124 3.85 -15.05 0.72
N ILE A 125 4.69 -14.05 0.46
CA ILE A 125 4.54 -13.14 -0.69
C ILE A 125 4.54 -13.93 -1.99
N ASP A 126 5.52 -14.82 -2.18
CA ASP A 126 5.68 -15.63 -3.40
C ASP A 126 4.49 -16.54 -3.63
N THR A 127 3.93 -17.10 -2.55
CA THR A 127 2.71 -17.91 -2.64
C THR A 127 1.54 -17.12 -3.21
N TYR A 128 1.30 -15.90 -2.75
CA TYR A 128 0.20 -15.09 -3.30
C TYR A 128 0.48 -14.63 -4.72
N ARG A 129 1.72 -14.26 -5.04
CA ARG A 129 2.11 -13.86 -6.41
C ARG A 129 1.96 -14.98 -7.44
N SER A 130 2.06 -16.25 -7.01
CA SER A 130 1.94 -17.42 -7.87
C SER A 130 0.49 -17.87 -8.13
N LEU A 131 -0.51 -17.21 -7.55
CA LEU A 131 -1.92 -17.54 -7.81
C LEU A 131 -2.31 -17.26 -9.27
N ASP A 132 -3.21 -18.06 -9.83
CA ASP A 132 -3.70 -17.91 -11.20
C ASP A 132 -4.34 -16.55 -11.48
N SER A 133 -4.84 -15.87 -10.45
CA SER A 133 -5.36 -14.51 -10.55
C SER A 133 -4.28 -13.43 -10.69
N HIS A 134 -3.00 -13.78 -10.49
CA HIS A 134 -1.85 -12.85 -10.52
C HIS A 134 -2.11 -11.56 -9.74
N PRO A 135 -2.44 -11.63 -8.44
CA PRO A 135 -2.89 -10.48 -7.69
C PRO A 135 -1.76 -9.45 -7.50
N GLN A 136 -2.16 -8.19 -7.42
CA GLN A 136 -1.30 -7.16 -6.87
C GLN A 136 -1.15 -7.40 -5.36
N VAL A 137 0.06 -7.70 -4.90
CA VAL A 137 0.37 -7.81 -3.47
C VAL A 137 0.79 -6.46 -2.92
N ILE A 138 0.18 -6.05 -1.82
CA ILE A 138 0.47 -4.81 -1.10
C ILE A 138 0.74 -5.17 0.35
N LEU A 139 1.88 -4.71 0.88
CA LEU A 139 2.24 -4.95 2.26
C LEU A 139 1.74 -3.82 3.15
N LEU A 140 1.27 -4.17 4.35
CA LEU A 140 0.86 -3.23 5.37
C LEU A 140 1.82 -3.35 6.55
N THR A 141 2.48 -2.26 6.95
CA THR A 141 3.31 -2.31 8.16
C THR A 141 2.45 -2.64 9.39
N PRO A 142 2.98 -3.38 10.36
CA PRO A 142 2.26 -3.59 11.62
C PRO A 142 1.88 -2.28 12.27
N VAL A 143 0.66 -2.20 12.78
CA VAL A 143 0.23 -1.08 13.63
C VAL A 143 1.10 -1.02 14.87
N ARG A 144 1.48 0.18 15.30
CA ARG A 144 2.20 0.39 16.54
C ARG A 144 1.39 -0.15 17.71
N CYS A 145 2.02 -0.90 18.60
CA CYS A 145 1.42 -1.35 19.84
C CYS A 145 2.07 -0.65 21.05
N PHE A 146 1.32 -0.55 22.15
CA PHE A 146 1.68 0.23 23.33
C PHE A 146 1.78 -0.65 24.59
N LEU A 147 2.03 -1.94 24.39
CA LEU A 147 2.23 -2.91 25.44
C LEU A 147 3.48 -2.57 26.27
N THR A 148 3.40 -2.80 27.58
CA THR A 148 4.53 -2.60 28.50
C THR A 148 5.03 -3.89 29.13
N GLU A 149 4.36 -5.02 28.90
CA GLU A 149 4.67 -6.33 29.52
C GLU A 149 5.78 -7.06 28.75
N LYS A 150 6.66 -7.72 29.50
CA LYS A 150 7.90 -8.31 28.95
C LYS A 150 7.72 -9.66 28.26
N ASN A 151 6.64 -10.39 28.48
CA ASN A 151 6.48 -11.78 27.99
C ASN A 151 5.39 -11.95 26.93
N THR A 152 5.12 -10.89 26.19
CA THR A 152 4.11 -10.86 25.15
C THR A 152 4.68 -10.34 23.84
N ILE A 153 3.84 -9.83 22.97
CA ILE A 153 4.24 -9.09 21.77
C ILE A 153 5.19 -7.95 22.14
N SER A 154 6.30 -7.81 21.43
CA SER A 154 7.34 -6.81 21.68
C SER A 154 7.12 -5.55 20.82
N PRO A 155 6.73 -4.41 21.41
CA PRO A 155 6.65 -3.14 20.68
C PRO A 155 7.97 -2.76 20.02
N ARG A 156 9.09 -2.99 20.72
CA ARG A 156 10.43 -2.67 20.22
C ARG A 156 10.79 -3.49 18.98
N ILE A 157 10.52 -4.80 18.98
CA ILE A 157 10.81 -5.65 17.80
C ILE A 157 9.90 -5.25 16.63
N ILE A 158 8.63 -4.88 16.89
CA ILE A 158 7.74 -4.37 15.84
C ILE A 158 8.33 -3.12 15.20
N GLU A 159 8.75 -2.14 15.99
CA GLU A 159 9.22 -0.84 15.52
C GLU A 159 10.59 -0.91 14.85
N GLU A 160 11.56 -1.57 15.52
CA GLU A 160 12.96 -1.54 15.11
C GLU A 160 13.32 -2.62 14.09
N LYS A 161 12.51 -3.69 13.95
CA LYS A 161 12.83 -4.87 13.16
C LYS A 161 11.74 -5.22 12.15
N VAL A 162 10.58 -5.66 12.62
CA VAL A 162 9.52 -6.18 11.74
C VAL A 162 9.05 -5.13 10.73
N ARG A 163 8.82 -3.90 11.17
CA ARG A 163 8.43 -2.81 10.29
C ARG A 163 9.45 -2.61 9.16
N LEU A 164 10.73 -2.53 9.51
CA LEU A 164 11.81 -2.31 8.54
C LEU A 164 11.94 -3.47 7.56
N VAL A 165 11.78 -4.72 8.03
CA VAL A 165 11.79 -5.90 7.14
C VAL A 165 10.61 -5.87 6.18
N VAL A 166 9.41 -5.50 6.63
CA VAL A 166 8.23 -5.41 5.75
C VAL A 166 8.43 -4.31 4.69
N GLU A 167 8.99 -3.16 5.07
CA GLU A 167 9.33 -2.08 4.15
C GLU A 167 10.41 -2.51 3.13
N GLN A 168 11.45 -3.22 3.60
CA GLN A 168 12.50 -3.76 2.73
C GLN A 168 11.95 -4.80 1.75
N LEU A 169 11.11 -5.73 2.20
CA LEU A 169 10.47 -6.73 1.35
C LEU A 169 9.60 -6.07 0.26
N ALA A 170 8.87 -5.02 0.60
CA ALA A 170 8.10 -4.27 -0.39
C ALA A 170 9.02 -3.65 -1.46
N TYR A 171 10.12 -3.05 -1.04
CA TYR A 171 11.11 -2.46 -1.94
C TYR A 171 11.75 -3.50 -2.84
N ASP A 172 12.29 -4.58 -2.27
CA ASP A 172 13.04 -5.63 -3.00
C ASP A 172 12.17 -6.33 -4.04
N ASN A 173 10.87 -6.47 -3.75
CA ASN A 173 9.90 -7.13 -4.63
C ASN A 173 9.14 -6.16 -5.55
N GLY A 174 9.34 -4.85 -5.47
CA GLY A 174 8.59 -3.84 -6.21
C GLY A 174 7.10 -3.83 -5.88
N LEU A 175 6.75 -4.09 -4.60
CA LEU A 175 5.37 -4.14 -4.12
C LEU A 175 4.91 -2.79 -3.59
N GLY A 176 3.59 -2.60 -3.58
CA GLY A 176 2.99 -1.51 -2.82
C GLY A 176 3.21 -1.67 -1.32
N ILE A 177 3.38 -0.56 -0.62
CA ILE A 177 3.50 -0.51 0.83
C ILE A 177 2.58 0.56 1.42
N ILE A 178 1.85 0.23 2.49
CA ILE A 178 1.04 1.18 3.23
C ILE A 178 1.55 1.21 4.67
N ASN A 179 2.10 2.34 5.09
CA ASN A 179 2.56 2.53 6.45
C ASN A 179 1.36 2.75 7.39
N LEU A 180 1.02 1.72 8.17
CA LEU A 180 0.03 1.78 9.25
C LEU A 180 0.68 2.02 10.62
N HIS A 181 2.01 1.89 10.72
CA HIS A 181 2.71 2.00 12.00
C HIS A 181 2.53 3.38 12.63
N ASN A 182 2.66 4.43 11.83
CA ASN A 182 2.58 5.82 12.30
C ASN A 182 1.15 6.40 12.22
N LEU A 183 0.14 5.56 11.93
CA LEU A 183 -1.22 6.03 11.67
C LEU A 183 -1.87 6.77 12.85
N PHE A 184 -1.58 6.34 14.08
CA PHE A 184 -2.33 6.81 15.27
C PHE A 184 -1.63 7.91 16.06
N GLY A 185 -0.36 8.20 15.81
CA GLY A 185 0.38 9.30 16.42
C GLY A 185 0.30 9.30 17.96
N ASN A 186 0.20 10.49 18.56
CA ASN A 186 0.17 10.69 20.00
C ASN A 186 -1.23 10.51 20.63
N GLN A 187 -2.29 10.37 19.82
CA GLN A 187 -3.69 10.19 20.29
C GLN A 187 -4.14 8.73 20.20
N TRP A 188 -3.19 7.81 20.36
CA TRP A 188 -3.43 6.37 20.22
C TRP A 188 -4.48 5.83 21.20
N ASP A 189 -4.61 6.40 22.38
CA ASP A 189 -5.56 6.01 23.43
C ASP A 189 -7.04 6.18 23.03
N GLN A 190 -7.32 6.99 22.01
CA GLN A 190 -8.66 7.17 21.45
C GLN A 190 -9.01 6.12 20.39
N VAL A 191 -8.01 5.49 19.80
CA VAL A 191 -8.16 4.63 18.61
C VAL A 191 -7.64 3.21 18.81
N ILE A 192 -6.88 2.96 19.88
CA ILE A 192 -6.46 1.64 20.35
C ILE A 192 -7.29 1.26 21.57
N MET A 193 -7.69 -0.01 21.66
CA MET A 193 -8.46 -0.53 22.80
C MET A 193 -7.63 -0.54 24.10
N PRO A 194 -8.29 -0.70 25.27
CA PRO A 194 -7.60 -0.74 26.57
C PRO A 194 -6.51 -1.81 26.68
N ASP A 195 -6.52 -2.83 25.82
CA ASP A 195 -5.47 -3.85 25.74
C ASP A 195 -4.16 -3.32 25.14
N ARG A 196 -4.12 -2.07 24.70
CA ARG A 196 -2.95 -1.37 24.11
C ARG A 196 -2.35 -2.03 22.88
N LEU A 197 -3.11 -2.89 22.21
CA LEU A 197 -2.68 -3.65 21.05
C LEU A 197 -3.63 -3.53 19.86
N HIS A 198 -4.92 -3.77 20.11
CA HIS A 198 -5.91 -3.84 19.06
C HIS A 198 -6.56 -2.48 18.78
N PRO A 199 -6.68 -2.07 17.52
CA PRO A 199 -7.46 -0.89 17.16
C PRO A 199 -8.92 -1.04 17.57
N SER A 200 -9.52 0.03 18.09
CA SER A 200 -10.97 0.15 18.27
C SER A 200 -11.68 0.21 16.90
N SER A 201 -13.02 0.26 16.90
CA SER A 201 -13.77 0.48 15.66
C SER A 201 -13.39 1.80 14.95
N ILE A 202 -13.05 2.84 15.74
CA ILE A 202 -12.57 4.12 15.21
C ILE A 202 -11.18 3.94 14.57
N GLY A 203 -10.26 3.25 15.25
CA GLY A 203 -8.93 2.94 14.72
C GLY A 203 -9.00 2.07 13.46
N ALA A 204 -9.90 1.08 13.45
CA ALA A 204 -10.17 0.26 12.27
C ALA A 204 -10.69 1.10 11.08
N GLY A 205 -11.52 2.11 11.35
CA GLY A 205 -12.00 3.06 10.34
C GLY A 205 -10.88 3.93 9.77
N ALA A 206 -9.95 4.39 10.62
CA ALA A 206 -8.77 5.13 10.15
C ALA A 206 -7.86 4.26 9.26
N MET A 207 -7.67 2.97 9.62
CA MET A 207 -6.96 2.02 8.77
C MET A 207 -7.67 1.83 7.43
N ALA A 208 -8.99 1.59 7.45
CA ALA A 208 -9.80 1.41 6.25
C ALA A 208 -9.70 2.60 5.30
N ARG A 209 -9.80 3.83 5.83
CA ARG A 209 -9.65 5.05 5.03
C ARG A 209 -8.26 5.12 4.39
N LYS A 210 -7.19 4.96 5.17
CA LYS A 210 -5.82 5.04 4.63
C LYS A 210 -5.57 4.00 3.53
N ILE A 211 -6.06 2.78 3.72
CA ILE A 211 -5.97 1.71 2.71
C ILE A 211 -6.82 2.06 1.48
N GLY A 212 -8.05 2.51 1.69
CA GLY A 212 -8.96 2.89 0.61
C GLY A 212 -8.44 4.05 -0.23
N ASP A 213 -7.92 5.10 0.40
CA ASP A 213 -7.27 6.22 -0.29
C ASP A 213 -6.10 5.74 -1.17
N TYR A 214 -5.28 4.82 -0.65
CA TYR A 214 -4.19 4.21 -1.43
C TYR A 214 -4.74 3.44 -2.64
N LEU A 215 -5.73 2.57 -2.46
CA LEU A 215 -6.29 1.76 -3.53
C LEU A 215 -7.00 2.60 -4.60
N LEU A 216 -7.78 3.59 -4.20
CA LEU A 216 -8.47 4.48 -5.14
C LEU A 216 -7.47 5.32 -5.94
N ASN A 217 -6.41 5.81 -5.31
CA ASN A 217 -5.37 6.56 -6.00
C ASN A 217 -4.49 5.66 -6.89
N ALA A 218 -4.16 4.45 -6.46
CA ALA A 218 -3.37 3.50 -7.24
C ALA A 218 -4.11 2.94 -8.45
N VAL A 219 -5.43 2.71 -8.33
CA VAL A 219 -6.27 2.16 -9.42
C VAL A 219 -6.70 3.26 -10.41
N GLN A 220 -6.88 4.49 -9.94
CA GLN A 220 -7.25 5.62 -10.81
C GLN A 220 -6.03 6.29 -11.45
N SER A 221 -4.87 6.13 -10.90
CA SER A 221 -3.66 6.60 -11.55
C SER A 221 -3.24 5.60 -12.65
N LYS A 222 -3.53 5.90 -13.93
CA LYS A 222 -2.43 5.85 -14.91
C LYS A 222 -1.22 6.37 -14.15
N PRO A 223 -0.02 5.72 -14.21
CA PRO A 223 1.15 6.29 -13.54
C PRO A 223 1.16 7.76 -13.89
N ALA A 224 0.81 8.60 -12.94
CA ALA A 224 0.74 10.03 -13.16
C ALA A 224 2.11 10.37 -13.76
N ALA A 225 2.12 11.02 -14.89
CA ALA A 225 3.37 11.47 -15.43
C ALA A 225 4.04 12.17 -14.24
N ILE A 226 5.25 11.70 -13.83
CA ILE A 226 6.00 12.26 -12.68
C ILE A 226 6.09 13.78 -12.82
N VAL A 227 5.78 14.26 -14.02
CA VAL A 227 5.87 15.65 -14.45
C VAL A 227 4.57 16.02 -15.15
N PRO A 228 3.89 17.10 -14.75
CA PRO A 228 2.70 17.64 -15.42
C PRO A 228 2.99 18.00 -16.89
N GLU A 229 1.97 17.95 -17.75
CA GLU A 229 2.11 18.27 -19.17
C GLU A 229 2.61 19.71 -19.45
N ASN A 230 2.35 20.63 -18.53
CA ASN A 230 2.75 22.04 -18.62
C ASN A 230 4.13 22.33 -18.02
N ALA A 231 4.89 21.31 -17.66
CA ALA A 231 6.23 21.50 -17.09
C ALA A 231 7.24 21.98 -18.15
N THR A 232 8.09 22.90 -17.75
CA THR A 232 9.20 23.39 -18.57
C THR A 232 10.42 22.48 -18.37
N SER A 233 11.02 22.01 -19.46
CA SER A 233 12.20 21.15 -19.38
C SER A 233 13.50 21.96 -19.23
N PHE A 234 14.46 21.41 -18.47
CA PHE A 234 15.82 21.94 -18.37
C PHE A 234 16.87 20.83 -18.32
N ASN A 235 18.13 21.18 -18.52
CA ASN A 235 19.24 20.25 -18.36
C ASN A 235 19.87 20.39 -16.98
N PHE A 236 20.03 19.28 -16.26
CA PHE A 236 20.72 19.20 -14.99
C PHE A 236 21.92 18.24 -15.12
N HIS A 237 23.10 18.80 -15.37
CA HIS A 237 24.34 18.02 -15.50
C HIS A 237 24.24 16.81 -16.45
N GLY A 238 23.51 16.96 -17.57
CA GLY A 238 23.29 15.90 -18.53
C GLY A 238 22.01 15.09 -18.32
N TYR A 239 21.30 15.29 -17.21
CA TYR A 239 20.03 14.65 -16.94
C TYR A 239 18.84 15.56 -17.30
N GLN A 240 17.72 14.92 -17.67
CA GLN A 240 16.49 15.63 -17.99
C GLN A 240 15.80 16.13 -16.72
N GLY A 241 15.72 17.45 -16.56
CA GLY A 241 14.98 18.12 -15.51
C GLY A 241 13.68 18.76 -16.00
N TYR A 242 12.77 19.03 -15.05
CA TYR A 242 11.47 19.64 -15.29
C TYR A 242 11.13 20.63 -14.17
N ASP A 243 10.70 21.83 -14.56
CA ASP A 243 10.15 22.87 -13.69
C ASP A 243 8.64 22.95 -13.83
N PHE A 244 7.92 22.97 -12.74
CA PHE A 244 6.47 23.16 -12.73
C PHE A 244 5.97 23.75 -11.40
N GLN A 245 4.72 24.13 -11.36
CA GLN A 245 4.05 24.55 -10.13
C GLN A 245 2.88 23.59 -9.82
N LEU A 246 2.75 23.26 -8.54
CA LEU A 246 1.62 22.50 -8.02
C LEU A 246 1.08 23.27 -6.81
N ASP A 247 -0.19 23.63 -6.83
CA ASP A 247 -0.87 24.43 -5.79
C ASP A 247 -0.13 25.72 -5.42
N GLY A 248 0.47 26.36 -6.43
CA GLY A 248 1.22 27.61 -6.28
C GLY A 248 2.65 27.44 -5.75
N VAL A 249 3.09 26.21 -5.48
CA VAL A 249 4.43 25.90 -5.01
C VAL A 249 5.31 25.46 -6.19
N PRO A 250 6.54 26.01 -6.33
CA PRO A 250 7.45 25.60 -7.40
C PRO A 250 8.14 24.28 -7.07
N TYR A 251 8.17 23.39 -8.05
CA TYR A 251 8.85 22.09 -8.00
C TYR A 251 9.87 21.96 -9.13
N LYS A 252 10.93 21.22 -8.84
CA LYS A 252 11.85 20.69 -9.85
C LYS A 252 11.97 19.19 -9.69
N VAL A 253 11.94 18.47 -10.80
CA VAL A 253 12.16 17.02 -10.82
C VAL A 253 13.24 16.72 -11.85
N VAL A 254 14.29 16.00 -11.45
CA VAL A 254 15.29 15.47 -12.37
C VAL A 254 15.14 13.96 -12.46
N ARG A 255 15.09 13.47 -13.69
CA ARG A 255 14.95 12.04 -13.97
C ARG A 255 16.31 11.39 -14.22
N PRO A 256 16.56 10.19 -13.67
CA PRO A 256 17.73 9.40 -14.03
C PRO A 256 17.65 8.95 -15.50
N ALA A 257 18.80 8.68 -16.12
CA ALA A 257 18.84 8.11 -17.48
C ALA A 257 18.20 6.71 -17.53
N LYS A 258 18.33 5.95 -16.45
CA LYS A 258 17.68 4.64 -16.26
C LYS A 258 17.10 4.58 -14.86
N GLU A 259 15.78 4.44 -14.77
CA GLU A 259 15.08 4.36 -13.50
C GLU A 259 15.40 3.05 -12.76
N ALA A 260 15.71 3.13 -11.47
CA ALA A 260 15.80 1.96 -10.61
C ALA A 260 14.39 1.38 -10.34
N GLN A 261 14.35 0.10 -9.98
CA GLN A 261 13.10 -0.56 -9.63
C GLN A 261 12.40 0.18 -8.49
N GLY A 262 11.09 0.35 -8.59
CA GLY A 262 10.30 1.09 -7.61
C GLY A 262 10.35 2.61 -7.76
N ARG A 263 11.11 3.14 -8.74
CA ARG A 263 11.25 4.57 -9.01
C ARG A 263 11.59 5.37 -7.75
N PRO A 264 12.67 5.01 -7.04
CA PRO A 264 13.05 5.71 -5.83
C PRO A 264 13.33 7.18 -6.12
N TRP A 265 13.04 8.01 -5.14
CA TRP A 265 13.30 9.45 -5.24
C TRP A 265 13.87 10.00 -3.95
N ILE A 266 14.60 11.11 -4.05
CA ILE A 266 15.10 11.86 -2.93
C ILE A 266 14.56 13.29 -2.98
N TRP A 267 14.18 13.81 -1.83
CA TRP A 267 13.76 15.19 -1.69
C TRP A 267 14.92 16.09 -1.24
N ARG A 268 15.18 17.12 -2.04
CA ARG A 268 16.11 18.17 -1.72
C ARG A 268 15.33 19.39 -1.23
N ALA A 269 15.41 19.67 0.07
CA ALA A 269 14.60 20.68 0.74
C ALA A 269 15.10 22.12 0.51
N ARG A 270 16.40 22.33 0.22
CA ARG A 270 17.05 23.64 0.06
C ARG A 270 18.23 23.58 -0.90
N PHE A 271 18.73 24.77 -1.29
CA PHE A 271 19.98 24.95 -2.02
C PHE A 271 20.05 24.18 -3.34
N TRP A 272 19.03 24.36 -4.17
CA TRP A 272 19.00 23.76 -5.51
C TRP A 272 20.27 24.08 -6.30
N GLY A 273 20.93 23.07 -6.84
CA GLY A 273 22.13 23.19 -7.63
C GLY A 273 23.43 23.48 -6.86
N HIS A 274 23.37 23.61 -5.54
CA HIS A 274 24.56 23.73 -4.70
C HIS A 274 25.10 22.35 -4.34
N GLU A 275 26.40 22.11 -4.57
CA GLU A 275 27.05 20.80 -4.34
C GLU A 275 26.27 19.62 -4.94
N PRO A 276 26.13 19.55 -6.28
CA PRO A 276 25.23 18.58 -6.94
C PRO A 276 25.77 17.16 -7.00
N GLN A 277 26.96 16.88 -6.42
CA GLN A 277 27.64 15.60 -6.54
C GLN A 277 26.78 14.45 -6.03
N THR A 278 26.16 14.62 -4.85
CA THR A 278 25.25 13.61 -4.27
C THR A 278 24.03 13.41 -5.14
N ASP A 279 23.46 14.47 -5.72
CA ASP A 279 22.30 14.37 -6.60
C ASP A 279 22.67 13.59 -7.89
N ILE A 280 23.87 13.85 -8.44
CA ILE A 280 24.37 13.15 -9.62
C ILE A 280 24.61 11.67 -9.32
N ASP A 281 25.26 11.35 -8.19
CA ASP A 281 25.48 9.96 -7.76
C ASP A 281 24.16 9.18 -7.59
N LEU A 282 23.14 9.84 -7.06
CA LEU A 282 21.81 9.24 -6.91
C LEU A 282 21.11 9.04 -8.27
N LEU A 283 21.21 10.01 -9.17
CA LEU A 283 20.71 9.90 -10.54
C LEU A 283 21.39 8.75 -11.30
N GLU A 284 22.69 8.53 -11.12
CA GLU A 284 23.42 7.39 -11.68
C GLU A 284 22.92 6.06 -11.16
N GLN A 285 22.49 6.00 -9.88
CA GLN A 285 21.89 4.84 -9.24
C GLN A 285 20.41 4.65 -9.62
N GLY A 286 19.84 5.55 -10.41
CA GLY A 286 18.46 5.44 -10.90
C GLY A 286 17.40 6.11 -10.01
N PHE A 287 17.81 6.93 -9.04
CA PHE A 287 16.91 7.74 -8.22
C PHE A 287 16.45 8.99 -8.97
N HIS A 288 15.23 9.41 -8.72
CA HIS A 288 14.75 10.74 -9.09
C HIS A 288 15.18 11.75 -8.03
N VAL A 289 15.58 12.94 -8.44
CA VAL A 289 15.84 14.05 -7.52
C VAL A 289 14.68 15.03 -7.61
N VAL A 290 14.01 15.26 -6.50
CA VAL A 290 12.86 16.16 -6.38
C VAL A 290 13.24 17.33 -5.49
N TYR A 291 13.03 18.54 -5.97
CA TYR A 291 13.20 19.77 -5.19
C TYR A 291 11.87 20.49 -5.05
N CYS A 292 11.62 20.95 -3.85
CA CYS A 292 10.55 21.89 -3.54
C CYS A 292 11.09 22.86 -2.51
N ASP A 293 11.02 24.16 -2.79
CA ASP A 293 11.43 25.17 -1.83
C ASP A 293 10.36 25.33 -0.76
N VAL A 294 10.65 24.76 0.40
CA VAL A 294 9.82 24.85 1.60
C VAL A 294 10.44 25.73 2.67
N ALA A 295 11.47 26.51 2.30
CA ALA A 295 12.06 27.49 3.19
C ALA A 295 10.97 28.50 3.61
N ASP A 296 10.99 28.84 4.90
CA ASP A 296 10.07 29.83 5.50
C ASP A 296 8.56 29.43 5.56
N LEU A 297 8.20 28.22 5.18
CA LEU A 297 6.82 27.70 5.31
C LEU A 297 6.51 27.09 6.70
N TYR A 298 7.39 27.32 7.68
CA TYR A 298 7.21 26.96 9.10
C TYR A 298 6.65 25.54 9.36
N GLY A 299 7.08 24.58 8.56
CA GLY A 299 6.72 23.18 8.73
C GLY A 299 5.31 22.78 8.23
N CYS A 300 4.49 23.70 7.73
CA CYS A 300 3.15 23.36 7.21
C CYS A 300 3.20 22.34 6.07
N LEU A 301 4.22 22.35 5.21
CA LEU A 301 4.39 21.37 4.14
C LEU A 301 5.07 20.07 4.61
N LEU A 302 5.79 20.09 5.74
CA LEU A 302 6.36 18.87 6.32
C LEU A 302 5.30 17.89 6.83
N TYR A 303 4.10 18.38 7.17
CA TYR A 303 2.98 17.55 7.60
C TYR A 303 2.13 16.99 6.43
N THR A 304 2.27 17.53 5.24
CA THR A 304 1.49 17.13 4.05
C THR A 304 2.30 16.33 3.04
N SER A 305 3.63 16.38 3.11
CA SER A 305 4.52 15.57 2.25
C SER A 305 5.03 14.39 3.05
N PRO A 306 4.82 13.15 2.56
CA PRO A 306 5.43 11.98 3.19
C PRO A 306 6.95 12.14 3.14
N SER A 307 7.58 12.28 4.31
CA SER A 307 9.03 12.22 4.42
C SER A 307 9.50 10.79 4.21
N PRO A 308 10.62 10.55 3.53
CA PRO A 308 11.22 9.22 3.45
C PRO A 308 11.63 8.65 4.82
N ARG A 309 11.53 9.43 5.88
CA ARG A 309 11.84 9.06 7.28
C ARG A 309 10.60 8.91 8.17
N ASP A 310 9.41 9.22 7.66
CA ASP A 310 8.13 9.07 8.36
C ASP A 310 7.36 7.82 7.78
#